data_14eb5547c5c5d437b9052ac8597a2b05
#
_entry.id   14eb5547c5c5d437b9052ac8597a2b05
#
_cell.length_a   1.000
_cell.length_b   1.000
_cell.length_c   1.000
_cell.angle_alpha   90.00
_cell.angle_beta   90.00
_cell.angle_gamma   90.00
#
_symmetry.space_group_name_H-M   'P 1'
#
loop_
_entity.id
_entity.type
_entity.pdbx_description
1 polymer ?
#
loop_
_entity_poly.entity_id
_entity_poly.type
_entity_poly.pdbx_seq_one_letter_code
_entity_poly.pdbx_strand_id
1 'polypeptide(L)'
;MESNNRPIVLIHGLWNTSDIFKSLTKKLDQYSIDYFAPTLQHDFGKVSIIDLTKFLNQLIINKYGLDKEIDLLGFSMGGIIGSYWLKYFEGNKRINTFISVGSPHMGTLTAQIVPRFPLKGISEMKINSKLLKDLYAS
;
A
#
# COMPACT_ATOMS: atom_id res chain seq x y z
N MET A 1 16.87 -8.97 25.40
CA MET A 1 16.14 -9.16 24.13
C MET A 1 16.00 -7.81 23.47
N GLU A 2 16.69 -7.61 22.37
CA GLU A 2 16.57 -6.36 21.65
C GLU A 2 15.15 -6.23 21.14
N SER A 3 14.49 -5.12 21.49
CA SER A 3 13.19 -4.82 20.93
C SER A 3 13.37 -4.58 19.43
N ASN A 4 12.63 -5.31 18.64
CA ASN A 4 12.62 -5.12 17.21
C ASN A 4 11.90 -3.81 16.91
N ASN A 5 12.67 -2.74 16.72
CA ASN A 5 12.14 -1.40 16.52
C ASN A 5 11.69 -1.12 15.09
N ARG A 6 11.39 -2.17 14.32
CA ARG A 6 10.83 -1.97 12.97
C ARG A 6 9.36 -1.62 13.07
N PRO A 7 8.97 -0.43 12.62
CA PRO A 7 7.55 -0.10 12.55
C PRO A 7 6.88 -0.82 11.39
N ILE A 8 5.57 -1.03 11.51
CA ILE A 8 4.74 -1.58 10.45
C ILE A 8 3.99 -0.44 9.79
N VAL A 9 4.16 -0.26 8.48
CA VAL A 9 3.36 0.69 7.70
C VAL A 9 2.14 -0.05 7.16
N LEU A 10 0.95 0.47 7.45
CA LEU A 10 -0.32 -0.13 7.10
C LEU A 10 -0.99 0.70 5.99
N ILE A 11 -1.24 0.08 4.85
CA ILE A 11 -1.79 0.74 3.67
C ILE A 11 -3.19 0.22 3.42
N HIS A 12 -4.19 1.11 3.55
CA HIS A 12 -5.59 0.76 3.35
C HIS A 12 -5.94 0.57 1.87
N GLY A 13 -7.13 0.02 1.62
CA GLY A 13 -7.61 -0.24 0.28
C GLY A 13 -8.47 0.88 -0.29
N LEU A 14 -9.02 0.59 -1.47
CA LEU A 14 -9.95 1.48 -2.15
C LEU A 14 -11.23 1.64 -1.32
N TRP A 15 -11.74 2.86 -1.27
CA TRP A 15 -12.95 3.26 -0.55
C TRP A 15 -12.86 3.07 0.96
N ASN A 16 -11.67 2.82 1.50
CA ASN A 16 -11.47 2.84 2.94
C ASN A 16 -10.47 3.92 3.34
N THR A 17 -10.28 4.01 4.65
CA THR A 17 -9.28 4.87 5.27
C THR A 17 -8.48 3.99 6.24
N SER A 18 -7.56 4.59 6.96
CA SER A 18 -6.82 3.90 8.02
C SER A 18 -7.73 3.27 9.08
N ASP A 19 -8.99 3.68 9.15
CA ASP A 19 -9.95 3.14 10.11
C ASP A 19 -10.17 1.63 10.01
N ILE A 20 -9.93 1.03 8.84
CA ILE A 20 -10.04 -0.43 8.69
C ILE A 20 -9.04 -1.17 9.55
N PHE A 21 -7.98 -0.50 9.99
CA PHE A 21 -6.93 -1.11 10.81
C PHE A 21 -7.14 -0.94 12.32
N LYS A 22 -8.27 -0.39 12.77
CA LYS A 22 -8.52 -0.13 14.19
C LYS A 22 -8.30 -1.35 15.09
N SER A 23 -8.84 -2.50 14.70
CA SER A 23 -8.66 -3.73 15.48
C SER A 23 -7.21 -4.18 15.49
N LEU A 24 -6.54 -4.09 14.36
CA LEU A 24 -5.13 -4.46 14.25
C LEU A 24 -4.24 -3.52 15.06
N THR A 25 -4.44 -2.21 14.93
CA THR A 25 -3.61 -1.24 15.65
C THR A 25 -3.80 -1.33 17.15
N LYS A 26 -5.02 -1.66 17.61
CA LYS A 26 -5.28 -1.92 19.03
C LYS A 26 -4.43 -3.10 19.53
N LYS A 27 -4.32 -4.16 18.75
CA LYS A 27 -3.45 -5.30 19.09
C LYS A 27 -1.98 -4.93 19.06
N LEU A 28 -1.56 -4.18 18.05
CA LEU A 28 -0.17 -3.73 17.96
C LEU A 28 0.21 -2.89 19.18
N ASP A 29 -0.69 -2.02 19.65
CA ASP A 29 -0.49 -1.25 20.87
C ASP A 29 -0.31 -2.16 22.10
N GLN A 30 -1.10 -3.23 22.19
CA GLN A 30 -0.99 -4.19 23.30
C GLN A 30 0.38 -4.88 23.35
N TYR A 31 1.00 -5.09 22.19
CA TYR A 31 2.32 -5.71 22.07
C TYR A 31 3.46 -4.70 21.96
N SER A 32 3.16 -3.42 22.12
CA SER A 32 4.14 -2.32 22.02
C SER A 32 4.88 -2.30 20.68
N ILE A 33 4.17 -2.63 19.60
CA ILE A 33 4.72 -2.60 18.24
C ILE A 33 4.34 -1.27 17.60
N ASP A 34 5.35 -0.52 17.13
CA ASP A 34 5.13 0.72 16.42
C ASP A 34 4.48 0.48 15.07
N TYR A 35 3.57 1.35 14.70
CA TYR A 35 2.93 1.31 13.39
C TYR A 35 2.70 2.72 12.85
N PHE A 36 2.48 2.79 11.55
CA PHE A 36 2.09 4.01 10.86
C PHE A 36 1.00 3.66 9.86
N ALA A 37 -0.20 4.19 10.09
CA ALA A 37 -1.36 3.90 9.26
C ALA A 37 -1.88 5.20 8.64
N PRO A 38 -1.23 5.71 7.58
CA PRO A 38 -1.68 6.94 6.94
C PRO A 38 -2.97 6.72 6.16
N THR A 39 -3.78 7.77 6.03
CA THR A 39 -4.92 7.77 5.13
C THR A 39 -4.49 8.39 3.81
N LEU A 40 -4.59 7.61 2.73
CA LEU A 40 -4.26 8.07 1.38
C LEU A 40 -5.53 8.56 0.70
N GLN A 41 -5.49 9.77 0.15
CA GLN A 41 -6.64 10.40 -0.49
C GLN A 41 -6.79 9.89 -1.92
N HIS A 42 -7.53 8.78 -2.08
CA HIS A 42 -7.70 8.16 -3.40
C HIS A 42 -8.84 8.77 -4.23
N ASP A 43 -9.64 9.65 -3.65
CA ASP A 43 -10.75 10.35 -4.31
C ASP A 43 -11.65 9.37 -5.10
N PHE A 44 -12.24 8.39 -4.38
CA PHE A 44 -13.11 7.35 -4.93
C PHE A 44 -12.46 6.57 -6.10
N GLY A 45 -11.14 6.43 -6.07
CA GLY A 45 -10.40 5.71 -7.10
C GLY A 45 -10.01 6.53 -8.31
N LYS A 46 -10.19 7.84 -8.27
CA LYS A 46 -9.77 8.75 -9.35
C LYS A 46 -8.27 8.97 -9.37
N VAL A 47 -7.62 8.95 -8.20
CA VAL A 47 -6.18 9.18 -8.10
C VAL A 47 -5.43 7.91 -8.51
N SER A 48 -4.40 8.07 -9.32
CA SER A 48 -3.62 6.93 -9.81
C SER A 48 -2.86 6.25 -8.67
N ILE A 49 -2.60 4.96 -8.84
CA ILE A 49 -1.78 4.19 -7.89
C ILE A 49 -0.37 4.77 -7.82
N ILE A 50 0.17 5.22 -8.95
CA ILE A 50 1.49 5.86 -8.99
C ILE A 50 1.51 7.10 -8.10
N ASP A 51 0.51 7.96 -8.21
CA ASP A 51 0.44 9.19 -7.41
C ASP A 51 0.22 8.89 -5.93
N LEU A 52 -0.61 7.90 -5.61
CA LEU A 52 -0.80 7.45 -4.23
C LEU A 52 0.50 6.91 -3.65
N THR A 53 1.27 6.18 -4.46
CA THR A 53 2.56 5.63 -4.02
C THR A 53 3.58 6.74 -3.78
N LYS A 54 3.61 7.76 -4.65
CA LYS A 54 4.47 8.92 -4.44
C LYS A 54 4.14 9.62 -3.13
N PHE A 55 2.86 9.79 -2.85
CA PHE A 55 2.42 10.40 -1.60
C PHE A 55 2.81 9.55 -0.39
N LEU A 56 2.59 8.24 -0.46
CA LEU A 56 3.01 7.31 0.59
C LEU A 56 4.51 7.39 0.84
N ASN A 57 5.30 7.39 -0.23
CA ASN A 57 6.75 7.48 -0.12
C ASN A 57 7.19 8.73 0.63
N GLN A 58 6.57 9.86 0.32
CA GLN A 58 6.87 11.12 1.01
C GLN A 58 6.51 11.04 2.50
N LEU A 59 5.38 10.41 2.84
CA LEU A 59 4.98 10.22 4.23
C LEU A 59 5.96 9.32 4.99
N ILE A 60 6.44 8.26 4.36
CA ILE A 60 7.42 7.35 4.97
C ILE A 60 8.74 8.08 5.20
N ILE A 61 9.21 8.82 4.20
CA ILE A 61 10.45 9.60 4.32
C ILE A 61 10.33 10.63 5.44
N ASN A 62 9.23 11.36 5.50
CA ASN A 62 9.02 12.38 6.51
C ASN A 62 9.00 11.80 7.93
N LYS A 63 8.46 10.60 8.09
CA LYS A 63 8.34 9.99 9.41
C LYS A 63 9.58 9.20 9.83
N TYR A 64 10.18 8.46 8.91
CA TYR A 64 11.25 7.50 9.24
C TYR A 64 12.57 7.77 8.55
N GLY A 65 12.63 8.72 7.63
CA GLY A 65 13.83 8.96 6.83
C GLY A 65 13.97 7.97 5.70
N LEU A 66 15.17 7.92 5.11
CA LEU A 66 15.43 7.14 3.91
C LEU A 66 15.87 5.70 4.18
N ASP A 67 16.47 5.45 5.34
CA ASP A 67 17.21 4.21 5.57
C ASP A 67 16.63 3.28 6.62
N LYS A 68 15.66 3.73 7.42
CA LYS A 68 15.10 2.90 8.48
C LYS A 68 14.39 1.68 7.91
N GLU A 69 14.71 0.49 8.43
CA GLU A 69 14.00 -0.72 8.06
C GLU A 69 12.57 -0.69 8.58
N ILE A 70 11.64 -1.12 7.74
CA ILE A 70 10.21 -1.16 8.05
C ILE A 70 9.62 -2.48 7.60
N ASP A 71 8.49 -2.83 8.20
CA ASP A 71 7.59 -3.87 7.70
C ASP A 71 6.40 -3.17 7.03
N LEU A 72 5.77 -3.85 6.08
CA LEU A 72 4.70 -3.27 5.29
C LEU A 72 3.54 -4.25 5.20
N LEU A 73 2.33 -3.77 5.46
CA LEU A 73 1.10 -4.53 5.26
C LEU A 73 0.16 -3.72 4.39
N GLY A 74 -0.25 -4.29 3.27
CA GLY A 74 -1.21 -3.65 2.37
C GLY A 74 -2.49 -4.46 2.26
N PHE A 75 -3.63 -3.77 2.37
CA PHE A 75 -4.96 -4.37 2.25
C PHE A 75 -5.59 -3.95 0.94
N SER A 76 -6.02 -4.93 0.12
CA SER A 76 -6.67 -4.67 -1.16
C SER A 76 -5.77 -3.82 -2.07
N MET A 77 -6.22 -2.67 -2.55
CA MET A 77 -5.41 -1.73 -3.35
C MET A 77 -4.09 -1.36 -2.64
N GLY A 78 -4.10 -1.34 -1.30
CA GLY A 78 -2.90 -1.05 -0.51
C GLY A 78 -1.76 -2.03 -0.75
N GLY A 79 -2.07 -3.29 -1.07
CA GLY A 79 -1.05 -4.27 -1.44
C GLY A 79 -0.40 -3.97 -2.79
N ILE A 80 -1.17 -3.45 -3.74
CA ILE A 80 -0.64 -3.02 -5.05
C ILE A 80 0.24 -1.78 -4.86
N ILE A 81 -0.21 -0.82 -4.06
CA ILE A 81 0.58 0.36 -3.74
C ILE A 81 1.90 -0.05 -3.08
N GLY A 82 1.85 -0.98 -2.13
CA GLY A 82 3.03 -1.49 -1.46
C GLY A 82 4.00 -2.16 -2.44
N SER A 83 3.49 -2.99 -3.34
CA SER A 83 4.31 -3.65 -4.36
C SER A 83 4.97 -2.64 -5.30
N TYR A 84 4.22 -1.61 -5.70
CA TYR A 84 4.76 -0.54 -6.54
C TYR A 84 5.87 0.23 -5.82
N TRP A 85 5.66 0.52 -4.53
CA TRP A 85 6.65 1.20 -3.70
C TRP A 85 7.93 0.38 -3.57
N LEU A 86 7.82 -0.94 -3.36
CA LEU A 86 8.98 -1.83 -3.28
C LEU A 86 9.79 -1.81 -4.57
N LYS A 87 9.12 -1.84 -5.71
CA LYS A 87 9.79 -1.97 -7.01
C LYS A 87 10.37 -0.66 -7.50
N TYR A 88 9.63 0.45 -7.39
CA TYR A 88 9.98 1.70 -8.05
C TYR A 88 10.49 2.80 -7.12
N PHE A 89 10.35 2.61 -5.81
CA PHE A 89 10.81 3.58 -4.80
C PHE A 89 11.89 3.00 -3.90
N GLU A 90 12.57 1.96 -4.37
CA GLU A 90 13.67 1.30 -3.67
C GLU A 90 13.27 0.74 -2.29
N GLY A 91 11.98 0.49 -2.07
CA GLY A 91 11.49 -0.06 -0.82
C GLY A 91 12.09 -1.43 -0.50
N ASN A 92 12.43 -2.21 -1.54
CA ASN A 92 13.05 -3.53 -1.38
C ASN A 92 14.40 -3.47 -0.66
N LYS A 93 15.05 -2.30 -0.61
CA LYS A 93 16.33 -2.13 0.09
C LYS A 93 16.17 -1.96 1.60
N ARG A 94 14.97 -1.62 2.06
CA ARG A 94 14.71 -1.32 3.47
C ARG A 94 13.55 -2.09 4.08
N ILE A 95 12.85 -2.92 3.29
CA ILE A 95 11.74 -3.73 3.78
C ILE A 95 12.28 -5.03 4.37
N ASN A 96 11.74 -5.43 5.52
CA ASN A 96 12.03 -6.75 6.07
C ASN A 96 10.91 -7.74 5.74
N THR A 97 9.66 -7.35 5.95
CA THR A 97 8.50 -8.20 5.69
C THR A 97 7.44 -7.40 4.96
N PHE A 98 6.87 -7.99 3.91
CA PHE A 98 5.73 -7.42 3.19
C PHE A 98 4.59 -8.43 3.21
N ILE A 99 3.44 -8.00 3.70
CA ILE A 99 2.22 -8.80 3.74
C ILE A 99 1.16 -8.11 2.90
N SER A 100 0.59 -8.85 1.96
CA SER A 100 -0.49 -8.35 1.10
C SER A 100 -1.75 -9.16 1.40
N VAL A 101 -2.83 -8.48 1.79
CA VAL A 101 -4.08 -9.12 2.19
C VAL A 101 -5.18 -8.72 1.21
N GLY A 102 -5.75 -9.72 0.52
CA GLY A 102 -6.85 -9.49 -0.40
C GLY A 102 -6.54 -8.55 -1.56
N SER A 103 -5.27 -8.43 -1.94
CA SER A 103 -4.85 -7.50 -2.98
C SER A 103 -5.05 -8.10 -4.37
N PRO A 104 -5.59 -7.34 -5.33
CA PRO A 104 -5.88 -7.83 -6.68
C PRO A 104 -4.63 -7.75 -7.57
N HIS A 105 -3.60 -8.50 -7.24
CA HIS A 105 -2.33 -8.48 -7.98
C HIS A 105 -2.48 -8.95 -9.44
N MET A 106 -3.45 -9.81 -9.71
CA MET A 106 -3.77 -10.25 -11.06
C MET A 106 -4.91 -9.43 -11.69
N GLY A 107 -5.32 -8.36 -11.00
CA GLY A 107 -6.47 -7.55 -11.39
C GLY A 107 -7.75 -8.05 -10.75
N THR A 108 -8.83 -7.31 -10.88
CA THR A 108 -10.12 -7.65 -10.31
C THR A 108 -11.24 -7.50 -11.33
N LEU A 109 -12.16 -8.48 -11.35
CA LEU A 109 -13.33 -8.43 -12.22
C LEU A 109 -14.25 -7.26 -11.86
N THR A 110 -14.33 -6.90 -10.59
CA THR A 110 -15.12 -5.74 -10.16
C THR A 110 -14.64 -4.44 -10.82
N ALA A 111 -13.31 -4.28 -10.94
CA ALA A 111 -12.75 -3.12 -11.62
C ALA A 111 -13.04 -3.11 -13.13
N GLN A 112 -13.28 -4.28 -13.74
CA GLN A 112 -13.54 -4.39 -15.18
C GLN A 112 -14.85 -3.75 -15.60
N ILE A 113 -15.85 -3.67 -14.71
CA ILE A 113 -17.14 -3.06 -15.01
C ILE A 113 -17.15 -1.54 -14.85
N VAL A 114 -16.06 -0.96 -14.34
CA VAL A 114 -15.93 0.49 -14.15
C VAL A 114 -15.18 1.08 -15.35
N PRO A 115 -15.68 2.17 -15.96
CA PRO A 115 -14.96 2.82 -17.06
C PRO A 115 -13.55 3.24 -16.62
N ARG A 116 -12.60 3.13 -17.55
CA ARG A 116 -11.21 3.52 -17.28
C ARG A 116 -11.09 4.98 -16.85
N PHE A 117 -11.88 5.84 -17.45
CA PHE A 117 -11.94 7.24 -17.14
C PHE A 117 -13.33 7.53 -16.58
N PRO A 118 -13.47 8.32 -15.50
CA PRO A 118 -12.42 9.08 -14.80
C PRO A 118 -11.75 8.38 -13.62
N LEU A 119 -12.03 7.11 -13.37
CA LEU A 119 -11.56 6.40 -12.18
C LEU A 119 -10.27 5.64 -12.46
N LYS A 120 -9.17 6.39 -12.63
CA LYS A 120 -7.88 5.82 -13.05
C LYS A 120 -7.33 4.78 -12.08
N GLY A 121 -7.43 5.03 -10.75
CA GLY A 121 -6.95 4.06 -9.75
C GLY A 121 -7.64 2.71 -9.87
N ILE A 122 -8.97 2.71 -10.12
CA ILE A 122 -9.73 1.48 -10.32
C ILE A 122 -9.32 0.79 -11.61
N SER A 123 -9.16 1.56 -12.71
CA SER A 123 -8.76 0.97 -13.98
C SER A 123 -7.39 0.31 -13.93
N GLU A 124 -6.49 0.82 -13.09
CA GLU A 124 -5.16 0.26 -12.89
C GLU A 124 -5.20 -1.10 -12.18
N MET A 125 -6.29 -1.41 -11.47
CA MET A 125 -6.49 -2.72 -10.84
C MET A 125 -7.18 -3.75 -11.74
N LYS A 126 -7.56 -3.38 -12.96
CA LYS A 126 -8.19 -4.32 -13.90
C LYS A 126 -7.20 -5.39 -14.33
N ILE A 127 -7.73 -6.58 -14.62
CA ILE A 127 -6.94 -7.67 -15.18
C ILE A 127 -6.28 -7.18 -16.49
N ASN A 128 -4.98 -7.44 -16.63
CA ASN A 128 -4.19 -7.00 -17.80
C ASN A 128 -4.04 -5.48 -17.93
N SER A 129 -4.24 -4.71 -16.86
CA SER A 129 -3.91 -3.28 -16.92
C SER A 129 -2.41 -3.08 -17.18
N LYS A 130 -2.06 -1.95 -17.80
CA LYS A 130 -0.65 -1.63 -18.04
C LYS A 130 0.15 -1.60 -16.74
N LEU A 131 -0.43 -1.02 -15.68
CA LEU A 131 0.24 -0.93 -14.39
C LEU A 131 0.58 -2.31 -13.83
N LEU A 132 -0.38 -3.26 -13.82
CA LEU A 132 -0.14 -4.59 -13.29
C LEU A 132 0.85 -5.37 -14.16
N LYS A 133 0.77 -5.22 -15.49
CA LYS A 133 1.74 -5.84 -16.40
C LYS A 133 3.16 -5.34 -16.12
N ASP A 134 3.33 -4.03 -15.98
CA ASP A 134 4.63 -3.44 -15.72
C ASP A 134 5.14 -3.82 -14.33
N LEU A 135 4.26 -3.80 -13.34
CA LEU A 135 4.61 -4.09 -11.94
C LEU A 135 5.11 -5.52 -11.75
N TYR A 136 4.45 -6.49 -12.39
CA TYR A 136 4.77 -7.90 -12.22
C TYR A 136 5.56 -8.51 -13.38
N ALA A 137 6.00 -7.70 -14.32
CA ALA A 137 6.95 -8.14 -15.34
C ALA A 137 8.28 -8.44 -14.67
N SER A 138 8.82 -9.61 -14.97
CA SER A 138 10.12 -10.03 -14.44
C SER A 138 11.28 -9.34 -15.12
#